data_6d0d28aae7413367eacf3e7f41f1513f
#
_entry.id   6d0d28aae7413367eacf3e7f41f1513f
#
_cell.length_a   1.000
_cell.length_b   1.000
_cell.length_c   1.000
_cell.angle_alpha   90.00
_cell.angle_beta   90.00
_cell.angle_gamma   90.00
#
_symmetry.space_group_name_H-M   'P 1'
#
loop_
_entity.id
_entity.type
_entity.pdbx_description
1 polymer ?
#
loop_
_entity_poly.entity_id
_entity_poly.type
_entity_poly.pdbx_seq_one_letter_code
_entity_poly.pdbx_strand_id
1 'polypeptide(L)'
;EEIPFQDAAWPLPFVPGLEYNSPAHGTWNIVHMGMLLPGSHQIYVCGANCNRGVILTASEMNAGDRFSFVEIKEEDLFNGQMEDLVIEGVSDILHKLPKKPSVVLLFTVCVHHFMGCDLNYIYDTLRSRFPEQCFVDCYMDPIMQKEGLTPDQKLRNALYKPLPMREKNLKQINIEFSNIIQRDKN
;
A
#
# COMPACT_ATOMS: atom_id res chain seq x y z
N GLU A 1 11.02 -32.55 10.97
CA GLU A 1 12.42 -32.89 11.24
C GLU A 1 13.00 -31.81 12.13
N GLU A 2 13.52 -32.22 13.30
CA GLU A 2 14.29 -31.32 14.17
C GLU A 2 15.75 -31.38 13.76
N ILE A 3 16.34 -30.21 13.46
CA ILE A 3 17.77 -30.08 13.19
C ILE A 3 18.45 -29.35 14.36
N PRO A 4 19.66 -29.75 14.76
CA PRO A 4 20.45 -29.02 15.75
C PRO A 4 20.67 -27.58 15.29
N PHE A 5 20.60 -26.63 16.20
CA PHE A 5 20.78 -25.21 15.89
C PHE A 5 22.13 -24.91 15.20
N GLN A 6 23.18 -25.66 15.57
CA GLN A 6 24.50 -25.55 14.94
C GLN A 6 24.53 -26.00 13.47
N ASP A 7 23.56 -26.83 13.07
CA ASP A 7 23.44 -27.34 11.69
C ASP A 7 22.43 -26.51 10.86
N ALA A 8 21.81 -25.50 11.47
CA ALA A 8 20.94 -24.57 10.79
C ALA A 8 21.76 -23.63 9.89
N ALA A 9 21.89 -23.99 8.62
CA ALA A 9 22.56 -23.17 7.63
C ALA A 9 21.65 -22.01 7.14
N TRP A 10 22.24 -20.83 7.00
CA TRP A 10 21.55 -19.72 6.36
C TRP A 10 22.03 -19.54 4.91
N PRO A 11 21.17 -19.28 3.94
CA PRO A 11 19.72 -19.15 4.06
C PRO A 11 19.04 -20.50 4.28
N LEU A 12 18.04 -20.52 5.15
CA LEU A 12 17.21 -21.70 5.35
C LEU A 12 16.58 -22.13 4.02
N PRO A 13 16.39 -23.43 3.81
CA PRO A 13 15.76 -23.94 2.60
C PRO A 13 14.27 -23.63 2.61
N PHE A 14 13.90 -22.39 2.31
CA PHE A 14 12.52 -22.08 1.99
C PHE A 14 12.14 -22.74 0.66
N VAL A 15 10.95 -23.31 0.62
CA VAL A 15 10.39 -23.85 -0.63
C VAL A 15 10.35 -22.71 -1.65
N PRO A 16 10.95 -22.87 -2.84
CA PRO A 16 10.94 -21.81 -3.84
C PRO A 16 9.50 -21.53 -4.28
N GLY A 17 9.13 -20.25 -4.32
CA GLY A 17 7.83 -19.82 -4.82
C GLY A 17 7.20 -18.65 -4.06
N LEU A 18 7.11 -18.71 -2.74
CA LEU A 18 6.55 -17.64 -1.91
C LEU A 18 7.56 -17.16 -0.87
N GLU A 19 7.61 -15.87 -0.68
CA GLU A 19 8.51 -15.23 0.29
C GLU A 19 7.73 -14.18 1.09
N TYR A 20 7.94 -14.18 2.41
CA TYR A 20 7.41 -13.12 3.26
C TYR A 20 8.30 -11.88 3.20
N ASN A 21 7.70 -10.72 2.93
CA ASN A 21 8.38 -9.44 2.90
C ASN A 21 7.70 -8.44 3.83
N SER A 22 8.51 -7.73 4.59
CA SER A 22 8.01 -6.61 5.38
C SER A 22 7.67 -5.42 4.49
N PRO A 23 6.52 -4.75 4.67
CA PRO A 23 6.11 -3.61 3.84
C PRO A 23 6.99 -2.37 3.99
N ALA A 24 7.93 -2.38 4.92
CA ALA A 24 8.81 -1.26 5.20
C ALA A 24 10.28 -1.49 4.79
N HIS A 25 10.64 -2.67 4.29
CA HIS A 25 12.04 -3.04 4.04
C HIS A 25 12.25 -3.63 2.64
N GLY A 26 13.45 -3.45 2.13
CA GLY A 26 13.91 -4.06 0.87
C GLY A 26 13.09 -3.61 -0.33
N THR A 27 12.72 -4.56 -1.17
CA THR A 27 11.93 -4.33 -2.39
C THR A 27 10.46 -4.01 -2.12
N TRP A 28 10.07 -4.03 -0.87
CA TRP A 28 8.70 -3.73 -0.45
C TRP A 28 8.46 -2.30 -0.06
N ASN A 29 9.34 -1.57 0.30
CA ASN A 29 9.39 -0.17 0.74
C ASN A 29 8.21 0.75 0.29
N ILE A 30 6.98 0.21 0.30
CA ILE A 30 5.77 0.88 -0.18
C ILE A 30 5.40 2.09 0.69
N VAL A 31 5.67 2.00 1.99
CA VAL A 31 5.39 3.08 2.94
C VAL A 31 6.19 4.33 2.57
N HIS A 32 7.49 4.19 2.36
CA HIS A 32 8.36 5.29 1.96
C HIS A 32 8.03 5.79 0.56
N MET A 33 7.73 4.88 -0.38
CA MET A 33 7.34 5.26 -1.74
C MET A 33 6.08 6.12 -1.76
N GLY A 34 5.08 5.77 -0.95
CA GLY A 34 3.87 6.58 -0.80
C GLY A 34 4.15 7.97 -0.23
N MET A 35 5.16 8.08 0.65
CA MET A 35 5.57 9.38 1.23
C MET A 35 6.19 10.33 0.22
N LEU A 36 6.72 9.83 -0.90
CA LEU A 36 7.32 10.68 -1.95
C LEU A 36 6.31 11.58 -2.67
N LEU A 37 5.02 11.29 -2.56
CA LEU A 37 3.97 12.14 -3.12
C LEU A 37 3.56 13.25 -2.15
N PRO A 38 3.91 14.49 -2.39
CA PRO A 38 3.48 15.61 -1.56
C PRO A 38 1.96 15.73 -1.53
N GLY A 39 1.37 15.96 -0.35
CA GLY A 39 -0.07 16.11 -0.19
C GLY A 39 -0.89 14.83 -0.37
N SER A 40 -0.24 13.66 -0.49
CA SER A 40 -0.92 12.38 -0.45
C SER A 40 -1.25 11.95 0.98
N HIS A 41 -2.26 11.11 1.10
CA HIS A 41 -2.61 10.40 2.33
C HIS A 41 -2.70 8.91 2.05
N GLN A 42 -2.10 8.10 2.89
CA GLN A 42 -2.08 6.65 2.76
C GLN A 42 -3.14 6.04 3.66
N ILE A 43 -4.04 5.26 3.09
CA ILE A 43 -5.07 4.52 3.84
C ILE A 43 -4.84 3.04 3.65
N TYR A 44 -4.65 2.33 4.75
CA TYR A 44 -4.44 0.89 4.76
C TYR A 44 -5.69 0.20 5.32
N VAL A 45 -6.25 -0.73 4.55
CA VAL A 45 -7.41 -1.53 4.95
C VAL A 45 -6.93 -2.96 5.18
N CYS A 46 -6.72 -3.35 6.43
CA CYS A 46 -6.16 -4.66 6.75
C CYS A 46 -6.38 -5.03 8.23
N GLY A 47 -6.11 -6.26 8.57
CA GLY A 47 -6.11 -6.71 9.96
C GLY A 47 -5.00 -6.05 10.79
N ALA A 48 -5.19 -5.97 12.10
CA ALA A 48 -4.29 -5.32 13.05
C ALA A 48 -2.82 -5.75 12.91
N ASN A 49 -2.58 -7.04 12.67
CA ASN A 49 -1.20 -7.57 12.54
C ASN A 49 -0.48 -7.06 11.28
N CYS A 50 -1.21 -6.88 10.17
CA CYS A 50 -0.66 -6.35 8.92
C CYS A 50 -0.30 -4.87 9.05
N ASN A 51 -1.04 -4.12 9.86
CA ASN A 51 -0.81 -2.69 10.10
C ASN A 51 0.44 -2.40 10.92
N ARG A 52 0.90 -3.32 11.73
CA ARG A 52 1.98 -3.07 12.70
C ARG A 52 3.24 -2.47 12.06
N GLY A 53 3.72 -3.06 10.99
CA GLY A 53 4.93 -2.59 10.29
C GLY A 53 4.75 -1.19 9.71
N VAL A 54 3.58 -0.92 9.14
CA VAL A 54 3.24 0.39 8.57
C VAL A 54 3.16 1.47 9.65
N ILE A 55 2.48 1.18 10.78
CA ILE A 55 2.34 2.11 11.90
C ILE A 55 3.70 2.47 12.50
N LEU A 56 4.55 1.48 12.72
CA LEU A 56 5.90 1.70 13.25
C LEU A 56 6.72 2.59 12.32
N THR A 57 6.71 2.30 11.01
CA THR A 57 7.44 3.10 10.03
C THR A 57 6.89 4.53 9.94
N ALA A 58 5.58 4.71 9.93
CA ALA A 58 4.96 6.04 9.94
C ALA A 58 5.37 6.85 11.19
N SER A 59 5.45 6.17 12.34
CA SER A 59 5.89 6.77 13.60
C SER A 59 7.37 7.15 13.57
N GLU A 60 8.24 6.28 13.09
CA GLU A 60 9.68 6.53 12.93
C GLU A 60 9.96 7.74 12.02
N MET A 61 9.15 7.90 10.98
CA MET A 61 9.22 9.01 10.05
C MET A 61 8.58 10.30 10.57
N ASN A 62 7.96 10.26 11.76
CA ASN A 62 7.15 11.36 12.31
C ASN A 62 6.07 11.85 11.32
N ALA A 63 5.43 10.91 10.63
CA ALA A 63 4.50 11.15 9.53
C ALA A 63 3.10 10.58 9.79
N GLY A 64 2.73 10.33 11.04
CA GLY A 64 1.46 9.73 11.42
C GLY A 64 0.22 10.47 10.91
N ASP A 65 0.33 11.78 10.68
CA ASP A 65 -0.72 12.62 10.09
C ASP A 65 -1.03 12.31 8.62
N ARG A 66 -0.16 11.55 7.95
CA ARG A 66 -0.30 11.13 6.55
C ARG A 66 -0.79 9.69 6.37
N PHE A 67 -1.11 9.02 7.47
CA PHE A 67 -1.55 7.63 7.48
C PHE A 67 -2.87 7.47 8.21
N SER A 68 -3.73 6.62 7.69
CA SER A 68 -4.95 6.18 8.35
C SER A 68 -5.19 4.70 8.11
N PHE A 69 -5.99 4.09 8.98
CA PHE A 69 -6.20 2.65 8.97
C PHE A 69 -7.68 2.34 9.09
N VAL A 70 -8.13 1.39 8.29
CA VAL A 70 -9.41 0.69 8.47
C VAL A 70 -9.08 -0.73 8.91
N GLU A 71 -9.44 -1.08 10.13
CA GLU A 71 -9.17 -2.40 10.67
C GLU A 71 -10.25 -3.39 10.21
N ILE A 72 -9.80 -4.51 9.63
CA ILE A 72 -10.64 -5.66 9.31
C ILE A 72 -10.61 -6.62 10.49
N LYS A 73 -11.77 -6.97 11.01
CA LYS A 73 -11.95 -7.97 12.06
C LYS A 73 -12.48 -9.28 11.48
N GLU A 74 -12.36 -10.37 12.27
CA GLU A 74 -12.88 -11.66 11.83
C GLU A 74 -14.38 -11.63 11.51
N GLU A 75 -15.16 -10.90 12.29
CA GLU A 75 -16.61 -10.75 12.09
C GLU A 75 -16.96 -10.12 10.73
N ASP A 76 -16.12 -9.20 10.23
CA ASP A 76 -16.33 -8.55 8.93
C ASP A 76 -16.17 -9.55 7.77
N LEU A 77 -15.29 -10.54 7.92
CA LEU A 77 -15.07 -11.57 6.90
C LEU A 77 -16.30 -12.49 6.75
N PHE A 78 -17.00 -12.77 7.85
CA PHE A 78 -18.17 -13.65 7.83
C PHE A 78 -19.45 -12.95 7.37
N ASN A 79 -19.53 -11.63 7.53
CA ASN A 79 -20.72 -10.86 7.20
C ASN A 79 -20.87 -10.57 5.69
N GLY A 80 -19.84 -10.81 4.87
CA GLY A 80 -19.87 -10.57 3.43
C GLY A 80 -20.04 -9.08 3.05
N GLN A 81 -19.59 -8.16 3.91
CA GLN A 81 -19.75 -6.71 3.75
C GLN A 81 -18.39 -6.01 3.62
N MET A 82 -17.42 -6.70 3.02
CA MET A 82 -16.05 -6.18 2.90
C MET A 82 -15.96 -4.92 2.04
N GLU A 83 -16.73 -4.85 0.96
CA GLU A 83 -16.79 -3.67 0.09
C GLU A 83 -17.33 -2.46 0.85
N ASP A 84 -18.43 -2.62 1.58
CA ASP A 84 -19.03 -1.56 2.38
C ASP A 84 -18.10 -1.11 3.50
N LEU A 85 -17.40 -2.04 4.16
CA LEU A 85 -16.41 -1.72 5.19
C LEU A 85 -15.31 -0.80 4.62
N VAL A 86 -14.78 -1.13 3.44
CA VAL A 86 -13.75 -0.30 2.79
C VAL A 86 -14.33 1.07 2.42
N ILE A 87 -15.46 1.10 1.74
CA ILE A 87 -16.08 2.34 1.24
C ILE A 87 -16.43 3.28 2.40
N GLU A 88 -17.12 2.78 3.40
CA GLU A 88 -17.55 3.60 4.53
C GLU A 88 -16.37 4.00 5.44
N GLY A 89 -15.43 3.07 5.69
CA GLY A 89 -14.23 3.35 6.47
C GLY A 89 -13.34 4.43 5.83
N VAL A 90 -13.12 4.35 4.53
CA VAL A 90 -12.37 5.36 3.78
C VAL A 90 -13.12 6.69 3.74
N SER A 91 -14.44 6.66 3.56
CA SER A 91 -15.29 7.86 3.54
C SER A 91 -15.24 8.57 4.90
N ASP A 92 -15.35 7.83 6.00
CA ASP A 92 -15.28 8.37 7.36
C ASP A 92 -13.92 9.04 7.64
N ILE A 93 -12.82 8.39 7.26
CA ILE A 93 -11.49 8.96 7.35
C ILE A 93 -11.40 10.27 6.58
N LEU A 94 -11.80 10.27 5.30
CA LEU A 94 -11.71 11.47 4.48
C LEU A 94 -12.59 12.62 5.01
N HIS A 95 -13.73 12.32 5.63
CA HIS A 95 -14.55 13.35 6.26
C HIS A 95 -13.89 13.95 7.50
N LYS A 96 -13.18 13.16 8.29
CA LYS A 96 -12.53 13.57 9.55
C LYS A 96 -11.19 14.28 9.35
N LEU A 97 -10.52 14.07 8.22
CA LEU A 97 -9.24 14.73 7.96
C LEU A 97 -9.41 16.26 7.93
N PRO A 98 -8.57 17.01 8.69
CA PRO A 98 -8.64 18.47 8.74
C PRO A 98 -8.33 19.12 7.40
N LYS A 99 -7.50 18.48 6.60
CA LYS A 99 -7.16 18.89 5.24
C LYS A 99 -7.39 17.72 4.29
N LYS A 100 -8.19 17.96 3.25
CA LYS A 100 -8.42 16.95 2.22
C LYS A 100 -7.16 16.72 1.39
N PRO A 101 -6.70 15.47 1.25
CA PRO A 101 -5.56 15.16 0.39
C PRO A 101 -5.95 15.27 -1.08
N SER A 102 -5.00 15.68 -1.94
CA SER A 102 -5.21 15.64 -3.38
C SER A 102 -5.14 14.22 -3.96
N VAL A 103 -4.33 13.38 -3.32
CA VAL A 103 -4.11 11.98 -3.71
C VAL A 103 -4.31 11.08 -2.50
N VAL A 104 -5.11 10.05 -2.68
CA VAL A 104 -5.35 8.99 -1.70
C VAL A 104 -4.73 7.70 -2.22
N LEU A 105 -3.74 7.18 -1.50
CA LEU A 105 -3.15 5.88 -1.75
C LEU A 105 -3.93 4.86 -0.91
N LEU A 106 -4.84 4.12 -1.54
CA LEU A 106 -5.67 3.14 -0.84
C LEU A 106 -5.05 1.75 -0.99
N PHE A 107 -4.54 1.23 0.12
CA PHE A 107 -3.92 -0.08 0.18
C PHE A 107 -4.92 -1.14 0.61
N THR A 108 -5.22 -2.07 -0.29
CA THR A 108 -5.89 -3.33 0.02
C THR A 108 -4.84 -4.42 0.26
N VAL A 109 -5.24 -5.54 0.86
CA VAL A 109 -4.35 -6.66 1.20
C VAL A 109 -4.89 -7.98 0.67
N CYS A 110 -4.12 -9.05 0.86
CA CYS A 110 -4.46 -10.39 0.37
C CYS A 110 -5.88 -10.87 0.72
N VAL A 111 -6.41 -10.51 1.90
CA VAL A 111 -7.75 -10.92 2.34
C VAL A 111 -8.85 -10.46 1.38
N HIS A 112 -8.72 -9.28 0.76
CA HIS A 112 -9.69 -8.79 -0.23
C HIS A 112 -9.77 -9.72 -1.45
N HIS A 113 -8.63 -10.25 -1.91
CA HIS A 113 -8.58 -11.21 -3.01
C HIS A 113 -9.10 -12.57 -2.60
N PHE A 114 -8.77 -13.05 -1.40
CA PHE A 114 -9.28 -14.33 -0.90
C PHE A 114 -10.80 -14.33 -0.70
N MET A 115 -11.35 -13.20 -0.30
CA MET A 115 -12.79 -13.03 -0.14
C MET A 115 -13.52 -12.70 -1.45
N GLY A 116 -12.78 -12.49 -2.55
CA GLY A 116 -13.36 -12.17 -3.85
C GLY A 116 -14.02 -10.79 -3.93
N CYS A 117 -13.50 -9.82 -3.16
CA CYS A 117 -14.03 -8.45 -3.15
C CYS A 117 -14.00 -7.81 -4.54
N ASP A 118 -15.07 -7.10 -4.89
CA ASP A 118 -15.12 -6.29 -6.11
C ASP A 118 -14.38 -4.95 -5.89
N LEU A 119 -13.08 -4.98 -6.17
CA LEU A 119 -12.22 -3.79 -6.05
C LEU A 119 -12.63 -2.68 -7.02
N ASN A 120 -13.15 -3.02 -8.22
CA ASN A 120 -13.61 -2.01 -9.17
C ASN A 120 -14.80 -1.24 -8.60
N TYR A 121 -15.76 -1.97 -8.04
CA TYR A 121 -16.92 -1.35 -7.36
C TYR A 121 -16.49 -0.42 -6.24
N ILE A 122 -15.53 -0.82 -5.40
CA ILE A 122 -14.99 0.00 -4.32
C ILE A 122 -14.40 1.31 -4.87
N TYR A 123 -13.48 1.21 -5.83
CA TYR A 123 -12.80 2.38 -6.38
C TYR A 123 -13.74 3.30 -7.15
N ASP A 124 -14.66 2.77 -7.93
CA ASP A 124 -15.62 3.57 -8.70
C ASP A 124 -16.59 4.30 -7.76
N THR A 125 -17.02 3.65 -6.69
CA THR A 125 -17.86 4.29 -5.67
C THR A 125 -17.11 5.40 -4.94
N LEU A 126 -15.87 5.18 -4.53
CA LEU A 126 -15.06 6.20 -3.86
C LEU A 126 -14.75 7.38 -4.78
N ARG A 127 -14.41 7.14 -6.04
CA ARG A 127 -14.19 8.20 -7.04
C ARG A 127 -15.45 9.03 -7.29
N SER A 128 -16.60 8.37 -7.29
CA SER A 128 -17.90 9.07 -7.42
C SER A 128 -18.23 9.92 -6.19
N ARG A 129 -17.94 9.43 -4.99
CA ARG A 129 -18.18 10.16 -3.73
C ARG A 129 -17.21 11.34 -3.52
N PHE A 130 -15.98 11.18 -4.00
CA PHE A 130 -14.88 12.13 -3.80
C PHE A 130 -14.21 12.51 -5.12
N PRO A 131 -14.90 13.21 -6.02
CA PRO A 131 -14.39 13.50 -7.37
C PRO A 131 -13.16 14.42 -7.40
N GLU A 132 -12.90 15.14 -6.32
CA GLU A 132 -11.73 16.03 -6.22
C GLU A 132 -10.45 15.30 -5.77
N GLN A 133 -10.57 14.06 -5.27
CA GLN A 133 -9.45 13.23 -4.82
C GLN A 133 -9.06 12.23 -5.91
N CYS A 134 -7.77 12.14 -6.19
CA CYS A 134 -7.23 11.09 -7.03
C CYS A 134 -6.99 9.83 -6.20
N PHE A 135 -7.78 8.79 -6.40
CA PHE A 135 -7.57 7.48 -5.76
C PHE A 135 -6.61 6.64 -6.58
N VAL A 136 -5.53 6.23 -5.95
CA VAL A 136 -4.56 5.29 -6.51
C VAL A 136 -4.80 3.92 -5.90
N ASP A 137 -5.00 2.94 -6.78
CA ASP A 137 -5.16 1.53 -6.42
C ASP A 137 -3.80 0.96 -6.02
N CYS A 138 -3.64 0.67 -4.73
CA CYS A 138 -2.43 0.17 -4.12
C CYS A 138 -2.69 -1.19 -3.47
N TYR A 139 -1.65 -1.99 -3.40
CA TYR A 139 -1.75 -3.33 -2.86
C TYR A 139 -0.59 -3.64 -1.92
N MET A 140 -0.93 -4.14 -0.72
CA MET A 140 0.04 -4.60 0.26
C MET A 140 -0.16 -6.10 0.49
N ASP A 141 0.75 -6.91 -0.05
CA ASP A 141 0.77 -8.35 0.14
C ASP A 141 2.09 -8.77 0.81
N PRO A 142 2.06 -9.25 2.06
CA PRO A 142 3.27 -9.72 2.73
C PRO A 142 3.82 -11.04 2.14
N ILE A 143 3.03 -11.70 1.29
CA ILE A 143 3.41 -12.94 0.63
C ILE A 143 3.52 -12.68 -0.86
N MET A 144 4.69 -12.85 -1.45
CA MET A 144 4.90 -12.62 -2.87
C MET A 144 5.61 -13.78 -3.55
N GLN A 145 5.33 -13.94 -4.81
CA GLN A 145 6.10 -14.82 -5.68
C GLN A 145 7.46 -14.18 -5.99
N LYS A 146 8.48 -15.02 -6.18
CA LYS A 146 9.82 -14.56 -6.56
C LYS A 146 9.89 -13.99 -7.98
N GLU A 147 8.86 -14.22 -8.78
CA GLU A 147 8.79 -13.79 -10.18
C GLU A 147 7.85 -12.59 -10.35
N GLY A 148 8.17 -11.73 -11.29
CA GLY A 148 7.37 -10.56 -11.65
C GLY A 148 7.86 -9.25 -11.02
N LEU A 149 6.99 -8.24 -11.03
CA LEU A 149 7.29 -6.93 -10.47
C LEU A 149 7.33 -6.97 -8.94
N THR A 150 8.33 -6.32 -8.36
CA THR A 150 8.40 -6.11 -6.91
C THR A 150 7.27 -5.20 -6.43
N PRO A 151 6.89 -5.22 -5.15
CA PRO A 151 5.81 -4.38 -4.62
C PRO A 151 6.03 -2.89 -4.85
N ASP A 152 7.26 -2.39 -4.72
CA ASP A 152 7.59 -1.01 -5.03
C ASP A 152 7.43 -0.67 -6.52
N GLN A 153 7.76 -1.60 -7.41
CA GLN A 153 7.53 -1.44 -8.85
C GLN A 153 6.04 -1.45 -9.20
N LYS A 154 5.25 -2.32 -8.55
CA LYS A 154 3.78 -2.33 -8.70
C LYS A 154 3.17 -1.01 -8.25
N LEU A 155 3.61 -0.49 -7.10
CA LEU A 155 3.17 0.81 -6.60
C LEU A 155 3.53 1.94 -7.56
N ARG A 156 4.75 1.99 -8.07
CA ARG A 156 5.15 3.00 -9.08
C ARG A 156 4.25 2.94 -10.32
N ASN A 157 3.96 1.75 -10.81
CA ASN A 157 3.04 1.60 -11.95
C ASN A 157 1.64 2.13 -11.62
N ALA A 158 1.13 1.86 -10.43
CA ALA A 158 -0.16 2.39 -9.98
C ALA A 158 -0.17 3.93 -9.91
N LEU A 159 0.93 4.53 -9.46
CA LEU A 159 1.08 5.99 -9.39
C LEU A 159 1.12 6.66 -10.77
N TYR A 160 1.61 5.96 -11.78
CA TYR A 160 1.68 6.51 -13.16
C TYR A 160 0.37 6.38 -13.93
N LYS A 161 -0.50 5.42 -13.60
CA LYS A 161 -1.77 5.19 -14.30
C LYS A 161 -2.67 6.41 -14.43
N PRO A 162 -2.91 7.21 -13.37
CA PRO A 162 -3.79 8.38 -13.45
C PRO A 162 -3.15 9.59 -14.11
N LEU A 163 -1.84 9.55 -14.41
CA LEU A 163 -1.16 10.68 -15.03
C LEU A 163 -1.57 10.81 -16.51
N PRO A 164 -1.93 12.02 -16.96
CA PRO A 164 -2.20 12.22 -18.37
C PRO A 164 -0.95 11.94 -19.20
N MET A 165 -1.07 11.05 -20.19
CA MET A 165 -0.02 10.77 -21.16
C MET A 165 0.30 12.03 -21.97
N ARG A 166 1.20 12.86 -21.50
CA ARG A 166 1.79 13.94 -22.29
C ARG A 166 3.07 13.39 -22.96
N GLU A 167 3.01 13.18 -24.25
CA GLU A 167 4.12 12.61 -25.04
C GLU A 167 5.49 13.33 -24.89
N LYS A 168 5.53 14.51 -24.30
CA LYS A 168 6.75 15.33 -24.17
C LYS A 168 7.37 15.43 -22.76
N ASN A 169 6.77 14.91 -21.70
CA ASN A 169 7.23 15.17 -20.33
C ASN A 169 7.70 13.95 -19.52
N LEU A 170 7.76 12.75 -20.09
CA LEU A 170 8.28 11.57 -19.41
C LEU A 170 9.73 11.74 -18.92
N LYS A 171 10.56 12.51 -19.63
CA LYS A 171 11.93 12.82 -19.18
C LYS A 171 11.95 13.72 -17.95
N GLN A 172 11.04 14.66 -17.83
CA GLN A 172 11.01 15.63 -16.74
C GLN A 172 10.49 15.01 -15.45
N ILE A 173 9.47 14.14 -15.54
CA ILE A 173 8.95 13.38 -14.38
C ILE A 173 10.03 12.42 -13.85
N ASN A 174 10.72 11.70 -14.70
CA ASN A 174 11.84 10.83 -14.30
C ASN A 174 12.99 11.58 -13.63
N ILE A 175 13.27 12.80 -14.05
CA ILE A 175 14.32 13.66 -13.46
C ILE A 175 13.87 14.16 -12.08
N GLU A 176 12.62 14.55 -11.91
CA GLU A 176 12.09 15.00 -10.63
C GLU A 176 12.04 13.86 -9.60
N PHE A 177 11.59 12.67 -9.98
CA PHE A 177 11.64 11.49 -9.11
C PHE A 177 13.08 11.07 -8.77
N SER A 178 13.99 11.09 -9.72
CA SER A 178 15.41 10.79 -9.47
C SER A 178 16.05 11.80 -8.52
N ASN A 179 15.70 13.07 -8.62
CA ASN A 179 16.19 14.13 -7.75
C ASN A 179 15.63 14.03 -6.32
N ILE A 180 14.40 13.58 -6.17
CA ILE A 180 13.76 13.32 -4.86
C ILE A 180 14.48 12.14 -4.18
N ILE A 181 14.71 11.04 -4.89
CA ILE A 181 15.41 9.86 -4.36
C ILE A 181 16.86 10.17 -3.96
N GLN A 182 17.54 11.12 -4.65
CA GLN A 182 18.90 11.52 -4.30
C GLN A 182 18.96 12.46 -3.07
N ARG A 183 17.90 13.24 -2.81
CA ARG A 183 17.86 14.13 -1.63
C ARG A 183 17.70 13.38 -0.32
N ASP A 184 17.05 12.21 -0.32
CA ASP A 184 16.88 11.39 0.89
C ASP A 184 18.13 10.53 1.23
N LYS A 185 19.21 10.61 0.44
CA LYS A 185 20.46 9.90 0.71
C LYS A 185 21.57 10.76 1.31
N ASN A 186 21.33 12.02 1.53
CA ASN A 186 22.21 12.97 2.22
C ASN A 186 21.56 13.46 3.51
#